data_ceeebb3260a57a40ccb6e3da891e86c2
#
_entry.id   ceeebb3260a57a40ccb6e3da891e86c2
#
_cell.length_a   1.000
_cell.length_b   1.000
_cell.length_c   1.000
_cell.angle_alpha   90.00
_cell.angle_beta   90.00
_cell.angle_gamma   90.00
#
_symmetry.space_group_name_H-M   'P 1'
#
loop_
_entity.id
_entity.type
_entity.pdbx_description
1 polymer ?
#
loop_
_entity_poly.entity_id
_entity_poly.type
_entity_poly.pdbx_seq_one_letter_code
_entity_poly.pdbx_strand_id
1 'polypeptide(L)'
;MKDLVGLSEHPSLLTRSVGPSGATDRDIAAAADSARSVRKDDMTPTTYRECNRAKASFNDVYTAPTPHQYLSQMAAVDYSMAKQMHPFLCAAVDAPSDDASPARVLDIGCSYGMSSALLKTDYRFSELIEFYEDDASERYNDCVRETRDFLQKRPRRQDVTVVGFDQSAPAVKFAEAADLLDGGIARNLEMPGVTLSTDERALVAGCDVLFSAGTIGYVSDRTVSVLLDAFGDGAQGDTGPVAVMSILQLFDPTPVADTFGDHGFEFVRLPVQVAQRRFFDPSEHDKVIDTLKRRGVANDPESDWMFADLCVAARPGHIAKLVDIMMETADA
;
A
#
# COMPACT_ATOMS: atom_id res chain seq x y z
N MET A 1 -13.24 18.94 28.46
CA MET A 1 -13.82 19.77 27.39
C MET A 1 -12.65 20.56 26.82
N LYS A 2 -11.90 19.94 25.91
CA LYS A 2 -10.88 20.62 25.10
C LYS A 2 -11.38 20.52 23.67
N ASP A 3 -11.42 21.67 23.03
CA ASP A 3 -11.94 21.89 21.71
C ASP A 3 -11.21 21.01 20.68
N LEU A 4 -11.85 19.93 20.23
CA LEU A 4 -11.52 19.22 19.00
C LEU A 4 -12.06 20.05 17.83
N VAL A 5 -11.29 21.10 17.47
CA VAL A 5 -11.54 21.88 16.26
C VAL A 5 -10.82 21.20 15.11
N GLY A 6 -11.62 20.61 14.22
CA GLY A 6 -11.31 20.57 12.81
C GLY A 6 -10.36 19.48 12.32
N LEU A 7 -10.81 18.23 12.30
CA LEU A 7 -10.47 17.39 11.14
C LEU A 7 -11.30 17.91 9.97
N SER A 8 -10.88 19.05 9.40
CA SER A 8 -11.46 19.57 8.18
C SER A 8 -11.33 18.50 7.10
N GLU A 9 -12.40 18.26 6.37
CA GLU A 9 -12.38 17.54 5.09
C GLU A 9 -11.39 18.26 4.16
N HIS A 10 -10.11 17.89 4.23
CA HIS A 10 -9.15 18.35 3.25
C HIS A 10 -9.54 17.71 1.92
N PRO A 11 -9.65 18.50 0.84
CA PRO A 11 -9.82 17.97 -0.49
C PRO A 11 -8.72 16.95 -0.77
N SER A 12 -8.99 15.98 -1.63
CA SER A 12 -8.06 14.93 -2.05
C SER A 12 -6.62 15.44 -2.12
N LEU A 13 -5.73 14.90 -1.27
CA LEU A 13 -4.29 15.22 -1.28
C LEU A 13 -3.57 14.47 -2.42
N LEU A 14 -4.33 14.09 -3.46
CA LEU A 14 -3.79 13.60 -4.71
C LEU A 14 -3.26 14.79 -5.50
N THR A 15 -1.98 14.81 -5.79
CA THR A 15 -1.38 15.81 -6.66
C THR A 15 -0.91 15.17 -7.95
N ARG A 16 -1.25 15.74 -9.09
CA ARG A 16 -0.61 15.42 -10.36
C ARG A 16 0.74 16.14 -10.44
N SER A 17 1.79 15.43 -10.80
CA SER A 17 3.00 16.10 -11.29
C SER A 17 2.63 16.78 -12.60
N VAL A 18 2.82 18.11 -12.65
CA VAL A 18 2.44 18.95 -13.81
C VAL A 18 3.25 18.51 -15.04
N GLY A 19 2.65 17.66 -15.88
CA GLY A 19 3.08 17.36 -17.24
C GLY A 19 1.94 17.72 -18.22
N PRO A 20 2.21 17.98 -19.48
CA PRO A 20 1.19 18.46 -20.42
C PRO A 20 0.07 17.41 -20.60
N SER A 21 -1.16 17.89 -20.55
CA SER A 21 -2.39 17.13 -20.76
C SER A 21 -2.44 16.48 -22.13
N GLY A 22 -2.67 15.19 -22.17
CA GLY A 22 -2.85 14.39 -23.39
C GLY A 22 -1.73 13.38 -23.57
N ALA A 23 -1.68 12.34 -22.72
CA ALA A 23 -0.74 11.23 -22.89
C ALA A 23 -1.13 10.45 -24.14
N THR A 24 -0.25 10.42 -25.12
CA THR A 24 -0.35 9.55 -26.31
C THR A 24 0.40 8.24 -26.04
N ASP A 25 0.15 7.19 -26.84
CA ASP A 25 0.92 5.93 -26.77
C ASP A 25 2.46 6.16 -26.78
N ARG A 26 2.91 7.28 -27.37
CA ARG A 26 4.31 7.72 -27.33
C ARG A 26 4.73 8.20 -25.95
N ASP A 27 3.84 8.80 -25.17
CA ASP A 27 4.15 9.33 -23.85
C ASP A 27 4.18 8.20 -22.81
N ILE A 28 3.37 7.15 -23.02
CA ILE A 28 3.41 5.92 -22.22
C ILE A 28 4.71 5.15 -22.50
N ALA A 29 5.11 5.05 -23.78
CA ALA A 29 6.39 4.47 -24.18
C ALA A 29 7.58 5.32 -23.68
N ALA A 30 7.46 6.65 -23.66
CA ALA A 30 8.49 7.55 -23.15
C ALA A 30 8.60 7.51 -21.62
N ALA A 31 7.49 7.28 -20.89
CA ALA A 31 7.52 7.06 -19.44
C ALA A 31 8.18 5.72 -19.10
N ALA A 32 7.90 4.67 -19.88
CA ALA A 32 8.57 3.36 -19.74
C ALA A 32 10.05 3.43 -20.12
N ASP A 33 10.42 4.24 -21.13
CA ASP A 33 11.81 4.43 -21.56
C ASP A 33 12.57 5.42 -20.63
N SER A 34 11.87 6.39 -20.02
CA SER A 34 12.43 7.28 -18.99
C SER A 34 12.77 6.52 -17.70
N ALA A 35 11.99 5.50 -17.35
CA ALA A 35 12.34 4.59 -16.25
C ALA A 35 13.59 3.75 -16.57
N ARG A 36 13.86 3.49 -17.86
CA ARG A 36 15.08 2.79 -18.32
C ARG A 36 16.30 3.69 -18.55
N SER A 37 16.15 5.00 -18.65
CA SER A 37 17.22 5.91 -19.10
C SER A 37 17.96 6.68 -18.01
N VAL A 38 17.76 6.36 -16.73
CA VAL A 38 18.65 6.86 -15.68
C VAL A 38 19.99 6.12 -15.82
N ARG A 39 20.98 6.85 -16.32
CA ARG A 39 22.32 6.30 -16.59
C ARG A 39 22.91 5.71 -15.32
N LYS A 40 23.35 4.48 -15.44
CA LYS A 40 23.92 3.60 -14.41
C LYS A 40 25.23 4.09 -13.79
N ASP A 41 25.79 5.25 -14.18
CA ASP A 41 27.22 5.53 -14.00
C ASP A 41 27.58 6.60 -12.97
N ASP A 42 26.63 7.29 -12.27
CA ASP A 42 27.04 8.40 -11.38
C ASP A 42 26.31 8.52 -10.03
N MET A 43 25.48 7.57 -9.62
CA MET A 43 24.82 7.60 -8.31
C MET A 43 25.08 6.32 -7.53
N THR A 44 25.77 6.44 -6.38
CA THR A 44 25.83 5.36 -5.38
C THR A 44 24.40 5.00 -4.98
N PRO A 45 23.94 3.75 -5.16
CA PRO A 45 22.58 3.38 -4.81
C PRO A 45 22.33 3.65 -3.33
N THR A 46 21.43 4.57 -3.01
CA THR A 46 20.98 4.77 -1.64
C THR A 46 20.20 3.52 -1.24
N THR A 47 20.74 2.75 -0.32
CA THR A 47 20.14 1.47 0.08
C THR A 47 18.82 1.69 0.82
N TYR A 48 17.91 0.70 0.80
CA TYR A 48 16.69 0.70 1.62
C TYR A 48 16.98 1.06 3.08
N ARG A 49 18.13 0.61 3.63
CA ARG A 49 18.54 0.92 5.00
C ARG A 49 18.83 2.40 5.23
N GLU A 50 19.46 3.06 4.28
CA GLU A 50 19.79 4.50 4.37
C GLU A 50 18.51 5.33 4.30
N CYS A 51 17.60 5.00 3.37
CA CYS A 51 16.30 5.64 3.27
C CYS A 51 15.49 5.46 4.55
N ASN A 52 15.46 4.24 5.12
CA ASN A 52 14.75 3.99 6.37
C ASN A 52 15.36 4.71 7.58
N ARG A 53 16.67 5.03 7.58
CA ARG A 53 17.30 5.86 8.63
C ARG A 53 16.96 7.34 8.52
N ALA A 54 16.55 7.82 7.35
CA ALA A 54 16.17 9.21 7.15
C ALA A 54 14.80 9.52 7.76
N LYS A 55 13.92 8.53 7.92
CA LYS A 55 12.57 8.70 8.46
C LYS A 55 12.42 8.16 9.88
N ALA A 56 11.41 8.64 10.61
CA ALA A 56 11.04 8.12 11.93
C ALA A 56 10.64 6.64 11.85
N SER A 57 10.98 5.87 12.90
CA SER A 57 10.63 4.45 13.02
C SER A 57 9.41 4.31 13.92
N PHE A 58 8.42 3.58 13.45
CA PHE A 58 7.21 3.24 14.19
C PHE A 58 7.11 1.73 14.47
N ASN A 59 8.24 1.01 14.43
CA ASN A 59 8.23 -0.46 14.54
C ASN A 59 7.55 -0.98 15.81
N ASP A 60 7.68 -0.27 16.93
CA ASP A 60 7.16 -0.72 18.22
C ASP A 60 5.62 -0.77 18.25
N VAL A 61 4.94 0.11 17.48
CA VAL A 61 3.47 0.17 17.47
C VAL A 61 2.82 -1.00 16.74
N TYR A 62 3.56 -1.65 15.84
CA TYR A 62 3.06 -2.83 15.12
C TYR A 62 3.14 -4.12 15.94
N THR A 63 3.75 -4.09 17.14
CA THR A 63 3.88 -5.27 18.01
C THR A 63 2.82 -5.32 19.10
N ALA A 64 1.96 -4.30 19.23
CA ALA A 64 0.87 -4.27 20.18
C ALA A 64 -0.20 -5.34 19.85
N PRO A 65 -0.89 -5.91 20.85
CA PRO A 65 -1.92 -6.92 20.62
C PRO A 65 -3.20 -6.37 19.97
N THR A 66 -3.42 -5.06 20.02
CA THR A 66 -4.59 -4.36 19.49
C THR A 66 -4.16 -3.11 18.70
N PRO A 67 -5.00 -2.57 17.81
CA PRO A 67 -4.61 -1.47 16.93
C PRO A 67 -4.55 -0.08 17.58
N HIS A 68 -4.94 0.10 18.85
CA HIS A 68 -5.01 1.39 19.53
C HIS A 68 -3.73 2.22 19.42
N GLN A 69 -2.60 1.63 19.82
CA GLN A 69 -1.32 2.33 19.79
C GLN A 69 -0.91 2.68 18.35
N TYR A 70 -1.16 1.78 17.40
CA TYR A 70 -0.91 2.01 15.97
C TYR A 70 -1.73 3.19 15.47
N LEU A 71 -3.05 3.18 15.67
CA LEU A 71 -3.95 4.22 15.15
C LEU A 71 -3.69 5.57 15.81
N SER A 72 -3.48 5.60 17.13
CA SER A 72 -3.13 6.83 17.85
C SER A 72 -1.85 7.48 17.33
N GLN A 73 -0.80 6.69 17.07
CA GLN A 73 0.45 7.23 16.51
C GLN A 73 0.32 7.64 15.04
N MET A 74 -0.46 6.89 14.26
CA MET A 74 -0.73 7.25 12.86
C MET A 74 -1.56 8.54 12.77
N ALA A 75 -2.55 8.71 13.66
CA ALA A 75 -3.32 9.95 13.74
C ALA A 75 -2.44 11.16 14.11
N ALA A 76 -1.47 10.98 15.00
CA ALA A 76 -0.55 12.06 15.43
C ALA A 76 0.34 12.62 14.28
N VAL A 77 0.51 11.88 13.19
CA VAL A 77 1.26 12.29 12.00
C VAL A 77 0.37 12.42 10.75
N ASP A 78 -0.93 12.52 10.93
CA ASP A 78 -1.91 12.60 9.83
C ASP A 78 -1.71 11.49 8.76
N TYR A 79 -1.37 10.25 9.18
CA TYR A 79 -1.17 9.14 8.25
C TYR A 79 -2.47 8.84 7.49
N SER A 80 -2.41 8.93 6.18
CA SER A 80 -3.60 8.85 5.32
C SER A 80 -3.54 7.76 4.26
N MET A 81 -2.50 6.93 4.25
CA MET A 81 -2.23 6.01 3.14
C MET A 81 -3.39 5.03 2.89
N ALA A 82 -3.97 4.43 3.94
CA ALA A 82 -5.12 3.53 3.77
C ALA A 82 -6.30 4.25 3.10
N LYS A 83 -6.60 5.50 3.53
CA LYS A 83 -7.65 6.33 2.92
C LYS A 83 -7.32 6.70 1.49
N GLN A 84 -6.09 7.16 1.22
CA GLN A 84 -5.68 7.66 -0.09
C GLN A 84 -5.59 6.53 -1.14
N MET A 85 -5.18 5.33 -0.72
CA MET A 85 -5.06 4.19 -1.62
C MET A 85 -6.38 3.41 -1.80
N HIS A 86 -7.37 3.65 -0.95
CA HIS A 86 -8.66 2.95 -1.00
C HIS A 86 -9.39 3.06 -2.35
N PRO A 87 -9.51 4.23 -3.00
CA PRO A 87 -10.16 4.33 -4.31
C PRO A 87 -9.48 3.47 -5.38
N PHE A 88 -8.16 3.43 -5.39
CA PHE A 88 -7.38 2.64 -6.33
C PHE A 88 -7.50 1.13 -6.06
N LEU A 89 -7.60 0.73 -4.79
CA LEU A 89 -7.88 -0.66 -4.44
C LEU A 89 -9.27 -1.08 -4.91
N CYS A 90 -10.29 -0.25 -4.66
CA CYS A 90 -11.65 -0.50 -5.17
C CYS A 90 -11.67 -0.60 -6.70
N ALA A 91 -11.02 0.33 -7.40
CA ALA A 91 -10.96 0.33 -8.86
C ALA A 91 -10.27 -0.92 -9.42
N ALA A 92 -9.22 -1.43 -8.75
CA ALA A 92 -8.56 -2.67 -9.15
C ALA A 92 -9.45 -3.91 -8.92
N VAL A 93 -10.18 -3.94 -7.80
CA VAL A 93 -11.10 -5.04 -7.45
C VAL A 93 -12.35 -5.03 -8.35
N ASP A 94 -12.87 -3.85 -8.66
CA ASP A 94 -14.08 -3.66 -9.47
C ASP A 94 -13.79 -3.66 -10.98
N ALA A 95 -12.52 -3.78 -11.38
CA ALA A 95 -12.14 -3.87 -12.78
C ALA A 95 -12.87 -5.05 -13.46
N PRO A 96 -13.42 -4.87 -14.66
CA PRO A 96 -14.16 -5.92 -15.35
C PRO A 96 -13.33 -7.20 -15.48
N SER A 97 -13.84 -8.29 -14.89
CA SER A 97 -13.32 -9.64 -15.00
C SER A 97 -14.39 -10.53 -15.65
N ASP A 98 -13.97 -11.47 -16.47
CA ASP A 98 -14.87 -12.48 -17.06
C ASP A 98 -15.29 -13.54 -16.02
N ASP A 99 -14.64 -13.56 -14.86
CA ASP A 99 -14.94 -14.49 -13.76
C ASP A 99 -15.93 -13.83 -12.76
N ALA A 100 -17.02 -14.54 -12.49
CA ALA A 100 -18.00 -14.13 -11.48
C ALA A 100 -17.57 -14.48 -10.03
N SER A 101 -16.38 -15.03 -9.84
CA SER A 101 -15.85 -15.36 -8.51
C SER A 101 -15.51 -14.09 -7.72
N PRO A 102 -15.59 -14.13 -6.37
CA PRO A 102 -15.12 -13.05 -5.55
C PRO A 102 -13.65 -12.72 -5.81
N ALA A 103 -13.32 -11.44 -5.98
CA ALA A 103 -11.96 -10.98 -6.15
C ALA A 103 -11.13 -11.27 -4.89
N ARG A 104 -9.91 -11.76 -5.07
CA ARG A 104 -8.98 -12.08 -3.99
C ARG A 104 -7.82 -11.10 -3.97
N VAL A 105 -7.66 -10.40 -2.86
CA VAL A 105 -6.63 -9.39 -2.64
C VAL A 105 -5.53 -9.94 -1.76
N LEU A 106 -4.27 -9.78 -2.15
CA LEU A 106 -3.10 -9.92 -1.29
C LEU A 106 -2.68 -8.53 -0.82
N ASP A 107 -2.93 -8.19 0.46
CA ASP A 107 -2.54 -6.92 1.08
C ASP A 107 -1.15 -7.06 1.72
N ILE A 108 -0.12 -6.50 1.06
CA ILE A 108 1.27 -6.51 1.54
C ILE A 108 1.50 -5.35 2.51
N GLY A 109 1.82 -5.71 3.76
CA GLY A 109 1.92 -4.78 4.87
C GLY A 109 0.54 -4.45 5.44
N CYS A 110 -0.29 -5.47 5.55
CA CYS A 110 -1.68 -5.36 5.99
C CYS A 110 -1.85 -4.82 7.42
N SER A 111 -0.81 -4.92 8.26
CA SER A 111 -0.85 -4.50 9.65
C SER A 111 -2.10 -5.05 10.37
N TYR A 112 -2.88 -4.20 11.02
CA TYR A 112 -4.14 -4.57 11.68
C TYR A 112 -5.35 -4.64 10.73
N GLY A 113 -5.17 -4.68 9.41
CA GLY A 113 -6.24 -4.88 8.44
C GLY A 113 -7.09 -3.66 8.11
N MET A 114 -6.56 -2.44 8.28
CA MET A 114 -7.36 -1.22 8.04
C MET A 114 -7.77 -1.05 6.57
N SER A 115 -6.90 -1.36 5.61
CA SER A 115 -7.24 -1.34 4.18
C SER A 115 -8.37 -2.33 3.86
N SER A 116 -8.31 -3.51 4.48
CA SER A 116 -9.37 -4.52 4.35
C SER A 116 -10.69 -4.08 4.97
N ALA A 117 -10.66 -3.40 6.12
CA ALA A 117 -11.87 -2.83 6.73
C ALA A 117 -12.57 -1.86 5.77
N LEU A 118 -11.81 -0.93 5.18
CA LEU A 118 -12.33 0.04 4.20
C LEU A 118 -12.86 -0.65 2.94
N LEU A 119 -12.15 -1.65 2.42
CA LEU A 119 -12.57 -2.37 1.22
C LEU A 119 -13.86 -3.17 1.44
N LYS A 120 -13.99 -3.80 2.60
CA LYS A 120 -15.12 -4.69 2.91
C LYS A 120 -16.36 -3.97 3.40
N THR A 121 -16.26 -2.70 3.80
CA THR A 121 -17.35 -1.93 4.38
C THR A 121 -17.40 -0.53 3.77
N ASP A 122 -18.43 0.24 4.09
CA ASP A 122 -18.56 1.66 3.72
C ASP A 122 -18.10 2.62 4.84
N TYR A 123 -17.32 2.12 5.80
CA TYR A 123 -16.71 2.98 6.82
C TYR A 123 -15.64 3.89 6.23
N ARG A 124 -15.58 5.13 6.76
CA ARG A 124 -14.46 6.03 6.50
C ARG A 124 -13.31 5.73 7.45
N PHE A 125 -12.11 6.02 7.06
CA PHE A 125 -10.92 5.79 7.89
C PHE A 125 -10.99 6.55 9.23
N SER A 126 -11.56 7.76 9.24
CA SER A 126 -11.79 8.54 10.46
C SER A 126 -12.72 7.82 11.45
N GLU A 127 -13.75 7.13 10.96
CA GLU A 127 -14.69 6.40 11.82
C GLU A 127 -14.03 5.16 12.46
N LEU A 128 -13.06 4.54 11.76
CA LEU A 128 -12.24 3.48 12.35
C LEU A 128 -11.34 4.03 13.46
N ILE A 129 -10.71 5.19 13.24
CA ILE A 129 -9.89 5.85 14.27
C ILE A 129 -10.74 6.17 15.50
N GLU A 130 -11.87 6.87 15.32
CA GLU A 130 -12.79 7.24 16.40
C GLU A 130 -13.25 6.02 17.20
N PHE A 131 -13.59 4.92 16.52
CA PHE A 131 -14.01 3.68 17.17
C PHE A 131 -12.93 3.11 18.12
N TYR A 132 -11.66 3.09 17.68
CA TYR A 132 -10.58 2.57 18.54
C TYR A 132 -10.11 3.57 19.58
N GLU A 133 -10.34 4.87 19.42
CA GLU A 133 -10.01 5.87 20.41
C GLU A 133 -11.05 5.94 21.55
N ASP A 134 -12.34 5.84 21.22
CA ASP A 134 -13.43 6.16 22.14
C ASP A 134 -14.22 4.92 22.63
N ASP A 135 -14.41 3.93 21.76
CA ASP A 135 -15.41 2.86 21.98
C ASP A 135 -14.79 1.48 22.23
N ALA A 136 -13.64 1.18 21.61
CA ALA A 136 -13.06 -0.15 21.69
C ALA A 136 -12.22 -0.36 22.96
N SER A 137 -12.33 -1.55 23.55
CA SER A 137 -11.51 -1.96 24.68
C SER A 137 -10.07 -2.25 24.27
N GLU A 138 -9.10 -1.83 25.05
CA GLU A 138 -7.69 -2.21 24.88
C GLU A 138 -7.41 -3.69 25.18
N ARG A 139 -8.34 -4.40 25.85
CA ARG A 139 -8.20 -5.83 26.15
C ARG A 139 -8.45 -6.66 24.90
N TYR A 140 -7.47 -7.45 24.49
CA TYR A 140 -7.47 -8.19 23.23
C TYR A 140 -8.81 -8.87 22.86
N ASN A 141 -9.33 -9.73 23.74
CA ASN A 141 -10.55 -10.50 23.42
C ASN A 141 -11.80 -9.59 23.33
N ASP A 142 -11.86 -8.56 24.14
CA ASP A 142 -12.96 -7.59 24.10
C ASP A 142 -12.85 -6.75 22.83
N CYS A 143 -11.65 -6.23 22.51
CA CYS A 143 -11.38 -5.49 21.30
C CYS A 143 -11.75 -6.26 20.03
N VAL A 144 -11.35 -7.53 19.94
CA VAL A 144 -11.72 -8.42 18.80
C VAL A 144 -13.22 -8.53 18.66
N ARG A 145 -13.94 -8.82 19.76
CA ARG A 145 -15.41 -8.92 19.74
C ARG A 145 -16.06 -7.60 19.32
N GLU A 146 -15.63 -6.50 19.92
CA GLU A 146 -16.19 -5.16 19.67
C GLU A 146 -15.90 -4.68 18.25
N THR A 147 -14.73 -5.01 17.70
CA THR A 147 -14.41 -4.75 16.29
C THR A 147 -15.35 -5.52 15.35
N ARG A 148 -15.60 -6.81 15.61
CA ARG A 148 -16.56 -7.58 14.82
C ARG A 148 -17.97 -6.98 14.89
N ASP A 149 -18.43 -6.66 16.10
CA ASP A 149 -19.74 -6.06 16.33
C ASP A 149 -19.86 -4.70 15.65
N PHE A 150 -18.78 -3.90 15.65
CA PHE A 150 -18.73 -2.62 14.96
C PHE A 150 -18.85 -2.80 13.44
N LEU A 151 -18.06 -3.67 12.84
CA LEU A 151 -18.07 -3.93 11.40
C LEU A 151 -19.42 -4.49 10.90
N GLN A 152 -20.13 -5.27 11.74
CA GLN A 152 -21.44 -5.82 11.41
C GLN A 152 -22.57 -4.79 11.40
N LYS A 153 -22.36 -3.58 11.93
CA LYS A 153 -23.39 -2.51 11.90
C LYS A 153 -23.62 -1.96 10.50
N ARG A 154 -22.75 -2.28 9.52
CA ARG A 154 -22.88 -1.85 8.13
C ARG A 154 -22.81 -3.02 7.16
N PRO A 155 -23.37 -2.85 5.95
CA PRO A 155 -23.24 -3.86 4.90
C PRO A 155 -21.78 -4.17 4.62
N ARG A 156 -21.48 -5.44 4.39
CA ARG A 156 -20.15 -5.91 3.99
C ARG A 156 -20.20 -6.45 2.58
N ARG A 157 -19.18 -6.11 1.77
CA ARG A 157 -18.96 -6.73 0.47
C ARG A 157 -18.77 -8.25 0.65
N GLN A 158 -19.45 -9.04 -0.17
CA GLN A 158 -19.33 -10.49 -0.21
C GLN A 158 -18.57 -10.98 -1.44
N ASP A 159 -18.23 -10.07 -2.33
CA ASP A 159 -17.58 -10.28 -3.61
C ASP A 159 -16.06 -10.05 -3.54
N VAL A 160 -15.50 -9.97 -2.32
CA VAL A 160 -14.08 -9.80 -2.09
C VAL A 160 -13.60 -10.61 -0.89
N THR A 161 -12.41 -11.19 -1.01
CA THR A 161 -11.65 -11.80 0.08
C THR A 161 -10.27 -11.16 0.16
N VAL A 162 -9.72 -11.02 1.38
CA VAL A 162 -8.42 -10.38 1.60
C VAL A 162 -7.50 -11.31 2.38
N VAL A 163 -6.38 -11.65 1.76
CA VAL A 163 -5.24 -12.31 2.41
C VAL A 163 -4.25 -11.23 2.81
N GLY A 164 -3.95 -11.12 4.10
CA GLY A 164 -2.99 -10.16 4.61
C GLY A 164 -1.60 -10.77 4.75
N PHE A 165 -0.59 -10.04 4.34
CA PHE A 165 0.82 -10.35 4.57
C PHE A 165 1.46 -9.24 5.41
N ASP A 166 2.06 -9.60 6.54
CA ASP A 166 2.86 -8.68 7.37
C ASP A 166 3.91 -9.48 8.18
N GLN A 167 4.99 -8.82 8.61
CA GLN A 167 5.94 -9.45 9.54
C GLN A 167 5.43 -9.46 10.99
N SER A 168 4.46 -8.62 11.33
CA SER A 168 3.90 -8.49 12.67
C SER A 168 2.86 -9.57 12.96
N ALA A 169 3.27 -10.65 13.61
CA ALA A 169 2.36 -11.72 14.03
C ALA A 169 1.21 -11.22 14.95
N PRO A 170 1.41 -10.30 15.92
CA PRO A 170 0.28 -9.76 16.69
C PRO A 170 -0.75 -9.02 15.84
N ALA A 171 -0.32 -8.21 14.89
CA ALA A 171 -1.22 -7.45 14.01
C ALA A 171 -2.03 -8.37 13.09
N VAL A 172 -1.37 -9.30 12.39
CA VAL A 172 -2.05 -10.30 11.53
C VAL A 172 -3.04 -11.14 12.34
N LYS A 173 -2.63 -11.64 13.51
CA LYS A 173 -3.50 -12.41 14.39
C LYS A 173 -4.74 -11.63 14.82
N PHE A 174 -4.58 -10.35 15.15
CA PHE A 174 -5.72 -9.49 15.49
C PHE A 174 -6.66 -9.35 14.29
N ALA A 175 -6.11 -9.02 13.13
CA ALA A 175 -6.90 -8.77 11.92
C ALA A 175 -7.69 -10.00 11.46
N GLU A 176 -7.12 -11.21 11.55
CA GLU A 176 -7.87 -12.46 11.32
C GLU A 176 -8.94 -12.68 12.38
N ALA A 177 -8.57 -12.55 13.67
CA ALA A 177 -9.51 -12.74 14.76
C ALA A 177 -10.68 -11.76 14.73
N ALA A 178 -10.49 -10.57 14.21
CA ALA A 178 -11.52 -9.54 14.07
C ALA A 178 -12.30 -9.58 12.75
N ASP A 179 -12.14 -10.64 11.93
CA ASP A 179 -12.77 -10.82 10.61
C ASP A 179 -12.43 -9.69 9.59
N LEU A 180 -11.30 -9.02 9.82
CA LEU A 180 -10.76 -8.05 8.88
C LEU A 180 -10.06 -8.74 7.71
N LEU A 181 -9.33 -9.84 7.97
CA LEU A 181 -8.71 -10.67 6.96
C LEU A 181 -9.42 -12.03 6.86
N ASP A 182 -9.43 -12.60 5.67
CA ASP A 182 -9.95 -13.96 5.40
C ASP A 182 -8.83 -15.01 5.48
N GLY A 183 -7.58 -14.56 5.52
CA GLY A 183 -6.38 -15.34 5.77
C GLY A 183 -5.20 -14.43 6.06
N GLY A 184 -4.25 -14.90 6.86
CA GLY A 184 -3.11 -14.11 7.28
C GLY A 184 -1.77 -14.85 7.16
N ILE A 185 -0.74 -14.15 6.74
CA ILE A 185 0.64 -14.64 6.61
C ILE A 185 1.54 -13.73 7.44
N ALA A 186 2.01 -14.25 8.58
CA ALA A 186 2.91 -13.52 9.48
C ALA A 186 4.35 -14.00 9.26
N ARG A 187 5.07 -13.37 8.32
CA ARG A 187 6.44 -13.76 7.93
C ARG A 187 7.34 -12.56 7.69
N ASN A 188 8.59 -12.66 8.13
CA ASN A 188 9.64 -11.72 7.73
C ASN A 188 10.46 -12.33 6.59
N LEU A 189 10.06 -12.09 5.35
CA LEU A 189 10.73 -12.58 4.14
C LEU A 189 12.03 -11.84 3.83
N GLU A 190 12.32 -10.74 4.51
CA GLU A 190 13.62 -10.05 4.43
C GLU A 190 14.76 -10.86 5.07
N MET A 191 14.42 -11.83 5.92
CA MET A 191 15.42 -12.68 6.57
C MET A 191 15.95 -13.76 5.60
N PRO A 192 17.27 -13.97 5.52
CA PRO A 192 17.85 -15.01 4.67
C PRO A 192 17.31 -16.40 4.98
N GLY A 193 16.91 -17.15 3.94
CA GLY A 193 16.42 -18.51 4.06
C GLY A 193 14.98 -18.66 4.52
N VAL A 194 14.28 -17.57 4.84
CA VAL A 194 12.83 -17.58 5.11
C VAL A 194 12.08 -17.58 3.79
N THR A 195 11.12 -18.50 3.68
CA THR A 195 10.23 -18.65 2.52
C THR A 195 8.79 -18.88 3.00
N LEU A 196 7.83 -18.86 2.10
CA LEU A 196 6.46 -19.26 2.37
C LEU A 196 6.35 -20.77 2.55
N SER A 197 5.53 -21.22 3.49
CA SER A 197 5.11 -22.61 3.59
C SER A 197 4.18 -22.99 2.42
N THR A 198 3.88 -24.28 2.25
CA THR A 198 2.97 -24.75 1.22
C THR A 198 1.57 -24.11 1.35
N ASP A 199 1.04 -24.03 2.57
CA ASP A 199 -0.27 -23.44 2.83
C ASP A 199 -0.29 -21.93 2.57
N GLU A 200 0.77 -21.22 2.98
CA GLU A 200 0.93 -19.79 2.70
C GLU A 200 1.06 -19.50 1.18
N ARG A 201 1.79 -20.34 0.44
CA ARG A 201 1.85 -20.25 -1.03
C ARG A 201 0.47 -20.45 -1.65
N ALA A 202 -0.32 -21.39 -1.16
CA ALA A 202 -1.68 -21.61 -1.65
C ALA A 202 -2.62 -20.43 -1.38
N LEU A 203 -2.42 -19.71 -0.27
CA LEU A 203 -3.16 -18.46 -0.02
C LEU A 203 -2.82 -17.37 -1.04
N VAL A 204 -1.54 -17.21 -1.37
CA VAL A 204 -1.07 -16.19 -2.32
C VAL A 204 -1.44 -16.55 -3.75
N ALA A 205 -1.31 -17.83 -4.15
CA ALA A 205 -1.51 -18.31 -5.52
C ALA A 205 -2.91 -18.05 -6.08
N GLY A 206 -3.91 -17.90 -5.21
CA GLY A 206 -5.28 -17.63 -5.66
C GLY A 206 -5.66 -16.15 -5.68
N CYS A 207 -4.73 -15.22 -5.45
CA CYS A 207 -5.04 -13.79 -5.44
C CYS A 207 -5.01 -13.18 -6.84
N ASP A 208 -5.94 -12.24 -7.09
CA ASP A 208 -6.11 -11.52 -8.36
C ASP A 208 -5.46 -10.13 -8.30
N VAL A 209 -5.45 -9.53 -7.10
CA VAL A 209 -4.92 -8.18 -6.87
C VAL A 209 -3.84 -8.24 -5.81
N LEU A 210 -2.63 -7.82 -6.13
CA LEU A 210 -1.58 -7.51 -5.16
C LEU A 210 -1.68 -6.03 -4.81
N PHE A 211 -1.90 -5.74 -3.53
CA PHE A 211 -2.04 -4.38 -3.03
C PHE A 211 -0.97 -4.06 -1.99
N SER A 212 -0.47 -2.83 -1.99
CA SER A 212 0.44 -2.34 -0.94
C SER A 212 0.27 -0.85 -0.70
N ALA A 213 -0.13 -0.49 0.51
CA ALA A 213 -0.30 0.89 0.95
C ALA A 213 0.85 1.34 1.85
N GLY A 214 1.92 1.90 1.25
CA GLY A 214 3.03 2.50 1.99
C GLY A 214 4.02 1.51 2.62
N THR A 215 4.04 0.25 2.21
CA THR A 215 4.92 -0.78 2.78
C THR A 215 6.17 -1.00 1.95
N ILE A 216 6.11 -0.78 0.62
CA ILE A 216 7.28 -0.88 -0.23
C ILE A 216 8.34 0.14 0.21
N GLY A 217 9.53 -0.39 0.52
CA GLY A 217 10.62 0.34 1.16
C GLY A 217 10.86 -0.06 2.62
N TYR A 218 9.88 -0.68 3.30
CA TYR A 218 10.11 -1.52 4.48
C TYR A 218 10.33 -2.97 4.05
N VAL A 219 9.54 -3.44 3.08
CA VAL A 219 9.85 -4.66 2.31
C VAL A 219 10.62 -4.27 1.05
N SER A 220 11.59 -5.10 0.68
CA SER A 220 12.41 -4.92 -0.51
C SER A 220 11.90 -5.80 -1.68
N ASP A 221 12.60 -5.71 -2.81
CA ASP A 221 12.48 -6.60 -3.97
C ASP A 221 12.53 -8.08 -3.58
N ARG A 222 13.26 -8.44 -2.53
CA ARG A 222 13.35 -9.81 -2.02
C ARG A 222 11.97 -10.34 -1.58
N THR A 223 11.25 -9.60 -0.72
CA THR A 223 9.91 -10.00 -0.28
C THR A 223 8.95 -10.05 -1.46
N VAL A 224 9.02 -9.04 -2.34
CA VAL A 224 8.19 -8.96 -3.56
C VAL A 224 8.43 -10.18 -4.45
N SER A 225 9.68 -10.57 -4.69
CA SER A 225 10.03 -11.76 -5.50
C SER A 225 9.41 -13.04 -4.94
N VAL A 226 9.55 -13.29 -3.62
CA VAL A 226 9.00 -14.49 -2.98
C VAL A 226 7.48 -14.55 -3.07
N LEU A 227 6.81 -13.39 -2.97
CA LEU A 227 5.36 -13.31 -3.12
C LEU A 227 4.93 -13.51 -4.59
N LEU A 228 5.64 -12.91 -5.54
CA LEU A 228 5.36 -13.07 -6.97
C LEU A 228 5.60 -14.49 -7.47
N ASP A 229 6.57 -15.22 -6.92
CA ASP A 229 6.78 -16.66 -7.20
C ASP A 229 5.52 -17.49 -6.89
N ALA A 230 4.77 -17.12 -5.85
CA ALA A 230 3.54 -17.81 -5.48
C ALA A 230 2.31 -17.21 -6.19
N PHE A 231 2.27 -15.90 -6.38
CA PHE A 231 1.18 -15.14 -6.98
C PHE A 231 0.94 -15.54 -8.45
N GLY A 232 2.04 -15.79 -9.19
CA GLY A 232 1.97 -16.20 -10.59
C GLY A 232 1.47 -17.63 -10.86
N ASP A 233 1.53 -18.51 -9.85
CA ASP A 233 1.21 -19.94 -10.01
C ASP A 233 -0.30 -20.22 -10.13
N GLY A 234 -1.17 -19.29 -9.71
CA GLY A 234 -2.63 -19.50 -9.63
C GLY A 234 -3.48 -18.71 -10.64
N ALA A 235 -2.91 -17.74 -11.31
CA ALA A 235 -3.66 -16.83 -12.17
C ALA A 235 -4.08 -17.48 -13.49
N GLN A 236 -5.36 -17.87 -13.57
CA GLN A 236 -6.00 -18.38 -14.78
C GLN A 236 -7.08 -17.39 -15.23
N GLY A 237 -6.81 -16.58 -16.21
CA GLY A 237 -7.80 -15.69 -16.82
C GLY A 237 -7.17 -14.70 -17.79
N ASP A 238 -7.97 -14.19 -18.73
CA ASP A 238 -7.52 -13.26 -19.78
C ASP A 238 -7.05 -11.91 -19.22
N THR A 239 -7.45 -11.54 -18.01
CA THR A 239 -7.02 -10.29 -17.35
C THR A 239 -5.75 -10.46 -16.51
N GLY A 240 -5.44 -11.67 -16.06
CA GLY A 240 -4.28 -11.96 -15.20
C GLY A 240 -4.29 -11.18 -13.88
N PRO A 241 -3.36 -11.48 -12.98
CA PRO A 241 -3.24 -10.73 -11.74
C PRO A 241 -2.69 -9.32 -11.99
N VAL A 242 -3.15 -8.36 -11.20
CA VAL A 242 -2.69 -6.96 -11.23
C VAL A 242 -2.05 -6.57 -9.90
N ALA A 243 -1.19 -5.57 -9.92
CA ALA A 243 -0.63 -4.99 -8.72
C ALA A 243 -0.89 -3.47 -8.68
N VAL A 244 -1.29 -2.98 -7.50
CA VAL A 244 -1.49 -1.55 -7.21
C VAL A 244 -0.76 -1.23 -5.91
N MET A 245 0.20 -0.34 -5.96
CA MET A 245 1.04 -0.04 -4.81
C MET A 245 1.44 1.42 -4.74
N SER A 246 1.68 1.90 -3.54
CA SER A 246 2.33 3.19 -3.30
C SER A 246 3.75 2.98 -2.85
N ILE A 247 4.70 3.69 -3.48
CA ILE A 247 6.11 3.66 -3.15
C ILE A 247 6.55 5.06 -2.74
N LEU A 248 6.98 5.21 -1.48
CA LEU A 248 7.52 6.49 -1.02
C LEU A 248 8.62 6.98 -1.96
N GLN A 249 8.55 8.25 -2.33
CA GLN A 249 9.54 8.90 -3.22
C GLN A 249 10.98 8.82 -2.68
N LEU A 250 11.10 8.56 -1.38
CA LEU A 250 12.37 8.31 -0.71
C LEU A 250 13.07 7.04 -1.21
N PHE A 251 12.34 6.06 -1.74
CA PHE A 251 12.88 4.78 -2.22
C PHE A 251 13.02 4.76 -3.74
N ASP A 252 14.03 4.04 -4.22
CA ASP A 252 14.18 3.75 -5.64
C ASP A 252 13.21 2.62 -6.02
N PRO A 253 12.28 2.84 -6.95
CA PRO A 253 11.35 1.79 -7.37
C PRO A 253 12.00 0.76 -8.31
N THR A 254 13.18 1.04 -8.87
CA THR A 254 13.82 0.20 -9.89
C THR A 254 14.00 -1.25 -9.49
N PRO A 255 14.49 -1.61 -8.28
CA PRO A 255 14.63 -3.01 -7.91
C PRO A 255 13.29 -3.77 -7.89
N VAL A 256 12.23 -3.10 -7.44
CA VAL A 256 10.88 -3.68 -7.43
C VAL A 256 10.33 -3.80 -8.86
N ALA A 257 10.52 -2.78 -9.70
CA ALA A 257 10.13 -2.80 -11.10
C ALA A 257 10.84 -3.94 -11.87
N ASP A 258 12.16 -4.09 -11.67
CA ASP A 258 12.94 -5.18 -12.27
C ASP A 258 12.40 -6.55 -11.82
N THR A 259 12.07 -6.70 -10.52
CA THR A 259 11.49 -7.93 -9.98
C THR A 259 10.14 -8.27 -10.64
N PHE A 260 9.26 -7.28 -10.82
CA PHE A 260 8.01 -7.49 -11.57
C PHE A 260 8.30 -7.90 -13.02
N GLY A 261 9.29 -7.27 -13.66
CA GLY A 261 9.72 -7.61 -15.02
C GLY A 261 10.23 -9.06 -15.14
N ASP A 262 11.05 -9.51 -14.20
CA ASP A 262 11.56 -10.89 -14.13
C ASP A 262 10.45 -11.94 -13.98
N HIS A 263 9.30 -11.55 -13.39
CA HIS A 263 8.10 -12.37 -13.27
C HIS A 263 7.10 -12.15 -14.40
N GLY A 264 7.49 -11.43 -15.47
CA GLY A 264 6.69 -11.25 -16.69
C GLY A 264 5.57 -10.22 -16.57
N PHE A 265 5.67 -9.27 -15.66
CA PHE A 265 4.78 -8.12 -15.57
C PHE A 265 5.42 -6.88 -16.18
N GLU A 266 4.60 -6.00 -16.74
CA GLU A 266 4.98 -4.64 -17.02
C GLU A 266 4.68 -3.77 -15.79
N PHE A 267 5.65 -2.94 -15.39
CA PHE A 267 5.54 -2.05 -14.24
C PHE A 267 5.50 -0.59 -14.70
N VAL A 268 4.53 0.17 -14.21
CA VAL A 268 4.36 1.59 -14.54
C VAL A 268 4.25 2.43 -13.28
N ARG A 269 5.08 3.46 -13.17
CA ARG A 269 4.92 4.54 -12.20
C ARG A 269 4.03 5.61 -12.81
N LEU A 270 2.88 5.84 -12.19
CA LEU A 270 1.91 6.83 -12.67
C LEU A 270 2.29 8.25 -12.25
N PRO A 271 1.88 9.29 -13.00
CA PRO A 271 2.06 10.69 -12.62
C PRO A 271 1.07 11.11 -11.51
N VAL A 272 0.91 10.27 -10.50
CA VAL A 272 -0.01 10.45 -9.37
C VAL A 272 0.79 10.32 -8.08
N GLN A 273 0.71 11.35 -7.26
CA GLN A 273 1.34 11.38 -5.95
C GLN A 273 0.29 11.27 -4.86
N VAL A 274 0.58 10.44 -3.87
CA VAL A 274 -0.28 10.15 -2.73
C VAL A 274 0.40 10.68 -1.47
N ALA A 275 -0.28 11.52 -0.70
CA ALA A 275 0.24 11.98 0.58
C ALA A 275 0.22 10.83 1.59
N GLN A 276 1.37 10.49 2.16
CA GLN A 276 1.45 9.40 3.14
C GLN A 276 1.16 9.88 4.55
N ARG A 277 1.95 10.83 5.04
CA ARG A 277 1.86 11.42 6.37
C ARG A 277 2.65 12.72 6.47
N ARG A 278 2.44 13.46 7.55
CA ARG A 278 3.33 14.58 7.89
C ARG A 278 4.66 14.08 8.41
N PHE A 279 5.67 14.91 8.32
CA PHE A 279 6.94 14.67 8.99
C PHE A 279 6.73 14.64 10.52
N PHE A 280 7.43 13.74 11.18
CA PHE A 280 7.35 13.59 12.64
C PHE A 280 7.96 14.80 13.37
N ASP A 281 9.07 15.31 12.84
CA ASP A 281 9.78 16.48 13.37
C ASP A 281 10.62 17.15 12.26
N PRO A 282 11.16 18.37 12.51
CA PRO A 282 12.02 19.07 11.54
C PRO A 282 13.29 18.30 11.15
N SER A 283 13.84 17.46 12.04
CA SER A 283 15.04 16.67 11.74
C SER A 283 14.75 15.55 10.74
N GLU A 284 13.56 14.93 10.81
CA GLU A 284 13.11 13.98 9.80
C GLU A 284 12.91 14.67 8.45
N HIS A 285 12.22 15.84 8.46
CA HIS A 285 12.01 16.65 7.26
C HIS A 285 13.34 16.91 6.53
N ASP A 286 14.32 17.49 7.22
CA ASP A 286 15.61 17.86 6.62
C ASP A 286 16.33 16.64 6.02
N LYS A 287 16.35 15.51 6.73
CA LYS A 287 17.00 14.27 6.25
C LYS A 287 16.31 13.71 5.00
N VAL A 288 14.98 13.74 4.98
CA VAL A 288 14.21 13.24 3.84
C VAL A 288 14.41 14.16 2.63
N ILE A 289 14.29 15.47 2.80
CA ILE A 289 14.51 16.45 1.73
C ILE A 289 15.92 16.34 1.16
N ASP A 290 16.95 16.21 2.01
CA ASP A 290 18.32 16.00 1.54
C ASP A 290 18.50 14.69 0.77
N THR A 291 17.80 13.65 1.17
CA THR A 291 17.84 12.37 0.46
C THR A 291 17.15 12.44 -0.89
N LEU A 292 15.99 13.10 -0.98
CA LEU A 292 15.29 13.36 -2.25
C LEU A 292 16.13 14.18 -3.21
N LYS A 293 16.78 15.25 -2.72
CA LYS A 293 17.71 16.08 -3.51
C LYS A 293 18.87 15.25 -4.06
N ARG A 294 19.51 14.41 -3.24
CA ARG A 294 20.62 13.54 -3.69
C ARG A 294 20.17 12.54 -4.76
N ARG A 295 18.91 12.11 -4.72
CA ARG A 295 18.31 11.21 -5.71
C ARG A 295 17.80 11.94 -6.95
N GLY A 296 17.86 13.25 -7.00
CA GLY A 296 17.30 14.04 -8.11
C GLY A 296 15.77 13.99 -8.21
N VAL A 297 15.08 13.63 -7.11
CA VAL A 297 13.63 13.61 -7.06
C VAL A 297 13.13 15.04 -6.83
N ALA A 298 12.28 15.53 -7.73
CA ALA A 298 11.65 16.82 -7.58
C ALA A 298 10.70 16.78 -6.36
N ASN A 299 10.87 17.74 -5.46
CA ASN A 299 10.04 17.86 -4.26
C ASN A 299 9.88 19.33 -3.90
N ASP A 300 8.79 19.65 -3.20
CA ASP A 300 8.62 20.95 -2.56
C ASP A 300 9.29 20.94 -1.18
N PRO A 301 10.38 21.68 -0.97
CA PRO A 301 11.09 21.69 0.31
C PRO A 301 10.30 22.37 1.44
N GLU A 302 9.23 23.09 1.12
CA GLU A 302 8.34 23.72 2.12
C GLU A 302 7.14 22.81 2.48
N SER A 303 7.01 21.64 1.84
CA SER A 303 5.92 20.72 2.13
C SER A 303 6.13 20.04 3.47
N ASP A 304 5.08 20.03 4.29
CA ASP A 304 5.04 19.27 5.55
C ASP A 304 4.76 17.77 5.35
N TRP A 305 4.57 17.32 4.12
CA TRP A 305 4.13 15.97 3.78
C TRP A 305 5.21 15.12 3.12
N MET A 306 5.21 13.84 3.48
CA MET A 306 5.88 12.80 2.72
C MET A 306 4.94 12.27 1.65
N PHE A 307 5.44 12.17 0.42
CA PHE A 307 4.67 11.66 -0.71
C PHE A 307 5.17 10.29 -1.17
N ALA A 308 4.24 9.51 -1.69
CA ALA A 308 4.49 8.26 -2.41
C ALA A 308 3.98 8.40 -3.84
N ASP A 309 4.62 7.70 -4.77
CA ASP A 309 4.15 7.57 -6.13
C ASP A 309 3.21 6.36 -6.24
N LEU A 310 2.12 6.52 -6.99
CA LEU A 310 1.26 5.42 -7.36
C LEU A 310 1.94 4.60 -8.46
N CYS A 311 2.11 3.31 -8.20
CA CYS A 311 2.71 2.36 -9.13
C CYS A 311 1.75 1.21 -9.38
N VAL A 312 1.73 0.73 -10.62
CA VAL A 312 0.91 -0.41 -11.03
C VAL A 312 1.72 -1.41 -11.82
N ALA A 313 1.31 -2.67 -11.78
CA ALA A 313 1.88 -3.69 -12.64
C ALA A 313 0.79 -4.67 -13.11
N ALA A 314 0.92 -5.14 -14.34
CA ALA A 314 0.04 -6.13 -14.92
C ALA A 314 0.79 -6.95 -15.99
N ARG A 315 0.20 -8.04 -16.45
CA ARG A 315 0.73 -8.78 -17.61
C ARG A 315 0.73 -7.90 -18.86
N PRO A 316 1.65 -8.12 -19.81
CA PRO A 316 1.61 -7.47 -21.12
C PRO A 316 0.24 -7.62 -21.78
N GLY A 317 -0.27 -6.53 -22.35
CA GLY A 317 -1.62 -6.46 -22.91
C GLY A 317 -2.72 -6.01 -21.94
N HIS A 318 -2.48 -6.02 -20.63
CA HIS A 318 -3.45 -5.55 -19.61
C HIS A 318 -3.02 -4.24 -18.94
N ILE A 319 -1.74 -3.90 -19.01
CA ILE A 319 -1.20 -2.73 -18.32
C ILE A 319 -1.84 -1.40 -18.76
N ALA A 320 -2.09 -1.23 -20.06
CA ALA A 320 -2.71 0.00 -20.56
C ALA A 320 -4.10 0.22 -19.97
N LYS A 321 -4.94 -0.82 -19.94
CA LYS A 321 -6.28 -0.77 -19.34
C LYS A 321 -6.21 -0.45 -17.85
N LEU A 322 -5.26 -1.05 -17.12
CA LEU A 322 -5.07 -0.77 -15.69
C LEU A 322 -4.63 0.68 -15.46
N VAL A 323 -3.72 1.19 -16.26
CA VAL A 323 -3.28 2.60 -16.22
C VAL A 323 -4.47 3.54 -16.43
N ASP A 324 -5.30 3.30 -17.46
CA ASP A 324 -6.48 4.11 -17.74
C ASP A 324 -7.45 4.15 -16.54
N ILE A 325 -7.76 2.97 -15.97
CA ILE A 325 -8.63 2.87 -14.78
C ILE A 325 -8.05 3.67 -13.60
N MET A 326 -6.75 3.56 -13.33
CA MET A 326 -6.12 4.27 -12.21
C MET A 326 -6.06 5.78 -12.45
N MET A 327 -5.86 6.22 -13.70
CA MET A 327 -5.86 7.64 -14.05
C MET A 327 -7.27 8.25 -13.96
N GLU A 328 -8.30 7.54 -14.40
CA GLU A 328 -9.70 7.96 -14.21
C GLU A 328 -10.06 8.05 -12.72
N THR A 329 -9.59 7.08 -11.91
CA THR A 329 -9.79 7.09 -10.45
C THR A 329 -9.10 8.28 -9.77
N ALA A 330 -7.93 8.69 -10.26
CA ALA A 330 -7.20 9.85 -9.74
C ALA A 330 -7.86 11.19 -10.11
N ASP A 331 -8.68 11.22 -11.14
CA ASP A 331 -9.40 12.44 -11.62
C ASP A 331 -10.80 12.60 -10.96
N ALA A 332 -11.30 11.55 -10.28
CA ALA A 332 -12.61 11.52 -9.65
C ALA A 332 -12.60 12.13 -8.23
#